data_f1a5f16cec980e03c07fe9b774593743
#
_entry.id   f1a5f16cec980e03c07fe9b774593743
#
_cell.length_a   1.000
_cell.length_b   1.000
_cell.length_c   1.000
_cell.angle_alpha   90.00
_cell.angle_beta   90.00
_cell.angle_gamma   90.00
#
_symmetry.space_group_name_H-M   'P 1'
#
loop_
_entity.id
_entity.type
_entity.pdbx_description
1 polymer ?
#
loop_
_entity_poly.entity_id
_entity_poly.type
_entity_poly.pdbx_seq_one_letter_code
_entity_poly.pdbx_strand_id
1 'polypeptide(L)'
;MKKWIIAALFLATAWTASAQMYGTFYGVNLFAYKSNLFNSDDLRADSFQTYSFTPGIAGQFEYGYLYENGFSVSGGIQFGTNNQKYKGSDGTYNYDLKATTKTSYLKIPLTFAMQAVNDRKMKFIFSWGFYYSYNTGYSDYILYDFKDPTVKDLETRIDKESYVSNLVGDTAKTSYAMDKRPFKRHGLGALGGVGFNYKIGEKTDLMIQVKGEFLITNAENNEEVTFTPTGSTAIAEKPRLDRPFENYAKYMFAPKTNHNRAGTHPFNFGISIGIRRYLFDF
;
A
#
# COMPACT_ATOMS: atom_id res chain seq x y z
N MET A 1 14.40 -24.65 -17.59
CA MET A 1 13.87 -25.95 -17.14
C MET A 1 13.46 -25.96 -15.66
N LYS A 2 14.24 -25.47 -14.68
CA LYS A 2 13.90 -25.51 -13.23
C LYS A 2 12.58 -24.79 -12.84
N LYS A 3 12.22 -23.73 -13.53
CA LYS A 3 10.98 -22.96 -13.23
C LYS A 3 9.68 -23.69 -13.56
N TRP A 4 9.71 -24.56 -14.60
CA TRP A 4 8.56 -25.35 -15.01
C TRP A 4 8.33 -26.57 -14.12
N ILE A 5 9.39 -27.09 -13.49
CA ILE A 5 9.29 -28.22 -12.53
C ILE A 5 8.56 -27.79 -11.27
N ILE A 6 8.81 -26.56 -10.77
CA ILE A 6 8.12 -26.03 -9.61
C ILE A 6 6.62 -25.81 -9.92
N ALA A 7 6.30 -25.24 -11.08
CA ALA A 7 4.91 -25.07 -11.51
C ALA A 7 4.20 -26.41 -11.72
N ALA A 8 4.88 -27.43 -12.29
CA ALA A 8 4.34 -28.76 -12.45
C ALA A 8 4.15 -29.50 -11.11
N LEU A 9 5.04 -29.31 -10.13
CA LEU A 9 4.87 -29.84 -8.77
C LEU A 9 3.65 -29.19 -8.06
N PHE A 10 3.45 -27.89 -8.20
CA PHE A 10 2.27 -27.21 -7.68
C PHE A 10 0.97 -27.70 -8.35
N LEU A 11 0.98 -27.91 -9.66
CA LEU A 11 -0.16 -28.46 -10.38
C LEU A 11 -0.40 -29.97 -10.05
N ALA A 12 0.65 -30.75 -9.88
CA ALA A 12 0.52 -32.15 -9.52
C ALA A 12 0.01 -32.36 -8.10
N THR A 13 0.42 -31.53 -7.14
CA THR A 13 -0.13 -31.56 -5.78
C THR A 13 -1.58 -31.08 -5.71
N ALA A 14 -2.01 -30.21 -6.60
CA ALA A 14 -3.41 -29.80 -6.71
C ALA A 14 -4.31 -30.89 -7.33
N TRP A 15 -3.76 -31.80 -8.14
CA TRP A 15 -4.54 -32.86 -8.82
C TRP A 15 -4.68 -34.16 -8.01
N THR A 16 -3.80 -34.43 -7.05
CA THR A 16 -3.91 -35.61 -6.20
C THR A 16 -4.81 -35.47 -4.99
N ALA A 17 -5.23 -34.26 -4.67
CA ALA A 17 -6.22 -34.01 -3.65
C ALA A 17 -7.63 -34.18 -4.22
N SER A 18 -8.12 -35.41 -4.34
CA SER A 18 -9.56 -35.65 -4.35
C SER A 18 -10.13 -35.40 -2.93
N ALA A 19 -9.80 -34.21 -2.39
CA ALA A 19 -10.32 -33.76 -1.12
C ALA A 19 -11.80 -33.48 -1.33
N GLN A 20 -12.66 -34.22 -0.64
CA GLN A 20 -14.06 -33.91 -0.58
C GLN A 20 -14.17 -32.47 -0.07
N MET A 21 -15.01 -31.68 -0.74
CA MET A 21 -15.25 -30.31 -0.36
C MET A 21 -16.02 -30.32 0.96
N TYR A 22 -15.44 -29.72 1.99
CA TYR A 22 -16.02 -29.72 3.33
C TYR A 22 -17.06 -28.61 3.50
N GLY A 23 -16.85 -27.46 2.85
CA GLY A 23 -17.86 -26.42 2.84
C GLY A 23 -17.44 -25.13 2.16
N THR A 24 -18.44 -24.47 1.64
CA THR A 24 -18.31 -23.11 1.13
C THR A 24 -18.43 -22.13 2.28
N PHE A 25 -17.63 -21.08 2.26
CA PHE A 25 -17.71 -20.01 3.25
C PHE A 25 -17.67 -18.65 2.60
N TYR A 26 -18.17 -17.67 3.30
CA TYR A 26 -17.92 -16.25 3.04
C TYR A 26 -17.51 -15.56 4.34
N GLY A 27 -16.79 -14.45 4.21
CA GLY A 27 -16.30 -13.72 5.35
C GLY A 27 -16.10 -12.24 5.08
N VAL A 28 -16.04 -11.50 6.17
CA VAL A 28 -15.69 -10.08 6.17
C VAL A 28 -14.55 -9.88 7.15
N ASN A 29 -13.49 -9.22 6.70
CA ASN A 29 -12.29 -8.97 7.48
C ASN A 29 -12.00 -7.47 7.54
N LEU A 30 -11.55 -7.02 8.70
CA LEU A 30 -10.96 -5.72 8.93
C LEU A 30 -9.47 -5.91 9.20
N PHE A 31 -8.62 -5.26 8.43
CA PHE A 31 -7.17 -5.32 8.56
C PHE A 31 -6.64 -3.95 9.01
N ALA A 32 -6.20 -3.85 10.26
CA ALA A 32 -5.50 -2.69 10.80
C ALA A 32 -3.99 -2.94 10.76
N TYR A 33 -3.24 -2.06 10.11
CA TYR A 33 -1.82 -2.29 9.81
C TYR A 33 -0.98 -1.04 9.93
N LYS A 34 0.32 -1.24 9.97
CA LYS A 34 1.33 -0.24 9.69
C LYS A 34 1.78 -0.39 8.24
N SER A 35 1.76 0.70 7.50
CA SER A 35 2.14 0.79 6.10
C SER A 35 3.50 1.45 5.94
N ASN A 36 4.26 0.97 4.97
CA ASN A 36 5.51 1.58 4.51
C ASN A 36 5.59 1.46 2.98
N LEU A 37 6.02 2.53 2.32
CA LEU A 37 6.36 2.55 0.91
C LEU A 37 7.86 2.28 0.78
N PHE A 38 8.23 1.01 0.80
CA PHE A 38 9.63 0.58 0.81
C PHE A 38 10.31 0.93 -0.51
N ASN A 39 11.38 1.73 -0.43
CA ASN A 39 12.23 2.09 -1.54
C ASN A 39 13.70 2.06 -1.08
N SER A 40 14.57 1.37 -1.82
CA SER A 40 15.97 1.20 -1.42
C SER A 40 16.77 2.50 -1.49
N ASP A 41 16.41 3.42 -2.36
CA ASP A 41 17.10 4.72 -2.46
C ASP A 41 16.74 5.60 -1.26
N ASP A 42 15.50 5.52 -0.81
CA ASP A 42 15.05 6.21 0.38
C ASP A 42 15.78 5.70 1.64
N LEU A 43 16.06 4.40 1.72
CA LEU A 43 16.84 3.80 2.83
C LEU A 43 18.33 4.18 2.82
N ARG A 44 18.85 4.56 1.65
CA ARG A 44 20.24 4.99 1.48
C ARG A 44 20.42 6.51 1.53
N ALA A 45 19.30 7.25 1.52
CA ALA A 45 19.35 8.69 1.66
C ALA A 45 19.99 9.05 3.02
N ASP A 46 20.95 9.95 2.98
CA ASP A 46 21.63 10.47 4.16
C ASP A 46 20.64 10.92 5.23
N SER A 47 21.13 11.15 6.45
CA SER A 47 20.44 11.54 7.69
C SER A 47 19.35 12.64 7.59
N PHE A 48 19.04 13.06 6.38
CA PHE A 48 18.10 14.12 6.01
C PHE A 48 16.64 13.73 6.18
N GLN A 49 16.30 12.44 6.05
CA GLN A 49 14.92 11.99 6.12
C GLN A 49 14.74 10.76 7.01
N THR A 50 13.72 10.82 7.86
CA THR A 50 13.26 9.68 8.65
C THR A 50 11.90 9.22 8.16
N TYR A 51 11.75 7.91 8.01
CA TYR A 51 10.51 7.26 7.67
C TYR A 51 9.77 6.84 8.93
N SER A 52 8.46 6.99 8.94
CA SER A 52 7.66 6.39 9.98
C SER A 52 6.62 5.47 9.38
N PHE A 53 6.52 4.26 9.93
CA PHE A 53 5.41 3.37 9.66
C PHE A 53 4.10 4.07 9.99
N THR A 54 3.25 4.21 8.99
CA THR A 54 2.01 4.99 9.11
C THR A 54 0.81 4.04 9.25
N PRO A 55 -0.13 4.30 10.18
CA PRO A 55 -1.30 3.45 10.33
C PRO A 55 -2.18 3.50 9.07
N GLY A 56 -2.71 2.33 8.73
CA GLY A 56 -3.67 2.12 7.66
C GLY A 56 -4.74 1.14 8.07
N ILE A 57 -5.82 1.14 7.31
CA ILE A 57 -6.94 0.23 7.50
C ILE A 57 -7.42 -0.28 6.16
N ALA A 58 -7.84 -1.55 6.10
CA ALA A 58 -8.50 -2.13 4.94
C ALA A 58 -9.68 -2.98 5.36
N GLY A 59 -10.73 -2.96 4.55
CA GLY A 59 -11.86 -3.86 4.61
C GLY A 59 -11.77 -4.89 3.49
N GLN A 60 -12.04 -6.16 3.79
CA GLN A 60 -12.02 -7.26 2.82
C GLN A 60 -13.30 -8.08 2.94
N PHE A 61 -13.90 -8.38 1.80
CA PHE A 61 -14.87 -9.44 1.64
C PHE A 61 -14.16 -10.65 1.00
N GLU A 62 -14.42 -11.86 1.50
CA GLU A 62 -13.88 -13.11 0.95
C GLU A 62 -14.98 -14.14 0.73
N TYR A 63 -14.75 -15.00 -0.26
CA TYR A 63 -15.55 -16.18 -0.56
C TYR A 63 -14.62 -17.35 -0.89
N GLY A 64 -14.91 -18.56 -0.40
CA GLY A 64 -14.01 -19.67 -0.62
C GLY A 64 -14.58 -21.05 -0.24
N TYR A 65 -13.70 -22.02 -0.31
CA TYR A 65 -13.96 -23.42 0.01
C TYR A 65 -12.97 -23.90 1.07
N LEU A 66 -13.46 -24.65 2.03
CA LEU A 66 -12.68 -25.37 3.01
C LEU A 66 -12.83 -26.87 2.75
N TYR A 67 -11.72 -27.56 2.63
CA TYR A 67 -11.64 -29.02 2.45
C TYR A 67 -11.50 -29.73 3.80
N GLU A 68 -11.86 -31.01 3.86
CA GLU A 68 -11.79 -31.84 5.08
C GLU A 68 -10.39 -31.90 5.73
N ASN A 69 -9.35 -31.84 4.91
CA ASN A 69 -7.96 -31.84 5.38
C ASN A 69 -7.52 -30.50 6.00
N GLY A 70 -8.43 -29.52 6.14
CA GLY A 70 -8.14 -28.19 6.67
C GLY A 70 -7.51 -27.22 5.68
N PHE A 71 -7.29 -27.62 4.44
CA PHE A 71 -6.88 -26.72 3.37
C PHE A 71 -8.06 -25.87 2.91
N SER A 72 -7.82 -24.61 2.58
CA SER A 72 -8.85 -23.76 2.00
C SER A 72 -8.29 -22.86 0.91
N VAL A 73 -9.16 -22.51 -0.04
CA VAL A 73 -8.90 -21.56 -1.12
C VAL A 73 -9.98 -20.49 -1.08
N SER A 74 -9.58 -19.25 -1.09
CA SER A 74 -10.53 -18.14 -1.14
C SER A 74 -10.07 -17.03 -2.07
N GLY A 75 -11.03 -16.35 -2.67
CA GLY A 75 -10.87 -15.10 -3.40
C GLY A 75 -11.70 -14.02 -2.77
N GLY A 76 -11.45 -12.76 -3.15
CA GLY A 76 -12.19 -11.67 -2.54
C GLY A 76 -11.89 -10.31 -3.12
N ILE A 77 -12.41 -9.29 -2.45
CA ILE A 77 -12.18 -7.89 -2.76
C ILE A 77 -11.76 -7.19 -1.47
N GLN A 78 -10.68 -6.42 -1.53
CA GLN A 78 -10.15 -5.64 -0.41
C GLN A 78 -9.98 -4.18 -0.81
N PHE A 79 -10.47 -3.26 0.02
CA PHE A 79 -10.29 -1.82 -0.12
C PHE A 79 -9.43 -1.31 1.03
N GLY A 80 -8.48 -0.43 0.73
CA GLY A 80 -7.63 0.14 1.76
C GLY A 80 -6.70 1.24 1.24
N THR A 81 -5.77 1.65 2.10
CA THR A 81 -4.80 2.70 1.79
C THR A 81 -3.40 2.28 2.19
N ASN A 82 -2.38 2.67 1.40
CA ASN A 82 -1.00 2.65 1.85
C ASN A 82 -0.58 4.08 2.16
N ASN A 83 -0.03 4.30 3.33
CA ASN A 83 0.36 5.62 3.80
C ASN A 83 1.83 5.63 4.17
N GLN A 84 2.50 6.75 3.91
CA GLN A 84 3.89 6.99 4.33
C GLN A 84 4.01 8.41 4.85
N LYS A 85 4.69 8.58 5.98
CA LYS A 85 5.07 9.88 6.52
C LYS A 85 6.58 10.04 6.44
N TYR A 86 7.00 11.22 6.08
CA TYR A 86 8.40 11.62 6.00
C TYR A 86 8.63 12.86 6.86
N LYS A 87 9.80 12.91 7.48
CA LYS A 87 10.31 14.10 8.16
C LYS A 87 11.77 14.27 7.77
N GLY A 88 12.15 15.49 7.54
CA GLY A 88 13.53 15.83 7.20
C GLY A 88 13.86 17.26 7.60
N SER A 89 15.14 17.62 7.53
CA SER A 89 15.61 18.98 7.72
C SER A 89 16.75 19.26 6.76
N ASP A 90 16.79 20.43 6.20
CA ASP A 90 17.87 20.92 5.34
C ASP A 90 18.55 22.10 5.99
N GLY A 91 19.82 21.88 6.42
CA GLY A 91 20.62 22.94 7.00
C GLY A 91 21.11 23.99 6.01
N THR A 92 21.19 23.65 4.71
CA THR A 92 21.63 24.57 3.65
C THR A 92 20.58 25.62 3.35
N TYR A 93 19.31 25.18 3.29
CA TYR A 93 18.17 26.06 3.02
C TYR A 93 17.37 26.40 4.27
N ASN A 94 17.78 25.88 5.43
CA ASN A 94 17.26 26.21 6.76
C ASN A 94 15.75 25.99 6.89
N TYR A 95 15.25 24.81 6.45
CA TYR A 95 13.85 24.40 6.62
C TYR A 95 13.72 22.98 7.21
N ASP A 96 12.61 22.73 7.83
CA ASP A 96 12.13 21.39 8.19
C ASP A 96 11.07 20.93 7.18
N LEU A 97 11.14 19.66 6.78
CA LEU A 97 10.22 19.03 5.84
C LEU A 97 9.28 18.08 6.58
N LYS A 98 7.99 18.21 6.32
CA LYS A 98 6.96 17.24 6.75
C LYS A 98 6.16 16.83 5.54
N ALA A 99 6.15 15.53 5.22
CA ALA A 99 5.38 15.05 4.08
C ALA A 99 4.57 13.80 4.40
N THR A 100 3.46 13.64 3.69
CA THR A 100 2.58 12.47 3.80
C THR A 100 2.14 12.06 2.41
N THR A 101 2.51 10.83 2.02
CA THR A 101 2.02 10.18 0.81
C THR A 101 0.93 9.19 1.18
N LYS A 102 -0.16 9.21 0.44
CA LYS A 102 -1.29 8.31 0.61
C LYS A 102 -1.73 7.76 -0.73
N THR A 103 -1.79 6.43 -0.84
CA THR A 103 -2.38 5.76 -2.01
C THR A 103 -3.59 4.94 -1.58
N SER A 104 -4.65 4.98 -2.38
CA SER A 104 -5.85 4.17 -2.17
C SER A 104 -5.87 3.03 -3.19
N TYR A 105 -6.32 1.86 -2.79
CA TYR A 105 -6.31 0.69 -3.64
C TYR A 105 -7.56 -0.18 -3.51
N LEU A 106 -7.83 -0.88 -4.60
CA LEU A 106 -8.69 -2.06 -4.67
C LEU A 106 -7.77 -3.26 -4.92
N LYS A 107 -7.83 -4.29 -4.06
CA LYS A 107 -7.10 -5.54 -4.26
C LYS A 107 -8.07 -6.70 -4.50
N ILE A 108 -7.64 -7.63 -5.34
CA ILE A 108 -8.32 -8.91 -5.57
C ILE A 108 -7.36 -10.00 -5.08
N PRO A 109 -7.47 -10.42 -3.80
CA PRO A 109 -6.64 -11.48 -3.24
C PRO A 109 -7.12 -12.86 -3.71
N LEU A 110 -6.14 -13.76 -3.92
CA LEU A 110 -6.29 -15.20 -3.97
C LEU A 110 -5.50 -15.78 -2.80
N THR A 111 -6.20 -16.35 -1.84
CA THR A 111 -5.62 -16.81 -0.59
C THR A 111 -5.76 -18.31 -0.46
N PHE A 112 -4.68 -18.97 -0.09
CA PHE A 112 -4.61 -20.36 0.34
C PHE A 112 -4.41 -20.38 1.85
N ALA A 113 -5.04 -21.29 2.55
CA ALA A 113 -4.79 -21.41 3.97
C ALA A 113 -4.85 -22.90 4.41
N MET A 114 -4.13 -23.17 5.50
CA MET A 114 -4.16 -24.43 6.21
C MET A 114 -4.61 -24.16 7.64
N GLN A 115 -5.64 -24.83 8.08
CA GLN A 115 -6.07 -24.78 9.48
C GLN A 115 -5.96 -26.16 10.14
N ALA A 116 -5.69 -26.17 11.43
CA ALA A 116 -5.64 -27.41 12.20
C ALA A 116 -7.02 -28.09 12.18
N VAL A 117 -7.05 -29.37 11.79
CA VAL A 117 -8.26 -30.21 11.83
C VAL A 117 -8.33 -30.84 13.19
N ASN A 118 -9.12 -30.31 14.10
CA ASN A 118 -9.40 -30.84 15.42
C ASN A 118 -10.76 -30.32 15.91
N ASP A 119 -11.33 -31.00 16.91
CA ASP A 119 -12.62 -30.64 17.52
C ASP A 119 -12.54 -29.44 18.48
N ARG A 120 -11.38 -28.81 18.60
CA ARG A 120 -11.21 -27.68 19.51
C ARG A 120 -11.91 -26.43 18.94
N LYS A 121 -12.44 -25.62 19.86
CA LYS A 121 -13.06 -24.31 19.49
C LYS A 121 -12.08 -23.36 18.84
N MET A 122 -10.79 -23.48 19.14
CA MET A 122 -9.73 -22.63 18.58
C MET A 122 -8.85 -23.48 17.68
N LYS A 123 -8.70 -23.05 16.41
CA LYS A 123 -7.90 -23.72 15.38
C LYS A 123 -6.83 -22.76 14.89
N PHE A 124 -5.58 -23.20 14.95
CA PHE A 124 -4.49 -22.45 14.33
C PHE A 124 -4.67 -22.41 12.82
N ILE A 125 -4.39 -21.25 12.21
CA ILE A 125 -4.44 -21.03 10.76
C ILE A 125 -3.15 -20.39 10.26
N PHE A 126 -2.64 -20.90 9.16
CA PHE A 126 -1.57 -20.32 8.36
C PHE A 126 -2.12 -20.00 6.96
N SER A 127 -1.88 -18.80 6.46
CA SER A 127 -2.38 -18.36 5.17
C SER A 127 -1.25 -17.74 4.32
N TRP A 128 -1.34 -17.93 3.00
CA TRP A 128 -0.46 -17.31 2.02
C TRP A 128 -1.23 -17.10 0.73
N GLY A 129 -0.69 -16.27 -0.15
CA GLY A 129 -1.35 -16.05 -1.43
C GLY A 129 -0.77 -14.88 -2.20
N PHE A 130 -1.51 -14.49 -3.22
CA PHE A 130 -1.17 -13.40 -4.11
C PHE A 130 -2.35 -12.46 -4.22
N TYR A 131 -2.10 -11.24 -4.66
CA TYR A 131 -3.16 -10.31 -4.98
C TYR A 131 -2.82 -9.49 -6.22
N TYR A 132 -3.85 -9.18 -6.99
CA TYR A 132 -3.80 -8.09 -7.95
C TYR A 132 -4.24 -6.81 -7.25
N SER A 133 -3.55 -5.70 -7.51
CA SER A 133 -3.83 -4.40 -6.93
C SER A 133 -4.15 -3.38 -8.02
N TYR A 134 -5.23 -2.64 -7.83
CA TYR A 134 -5.60 -1.49 -8.66
C TYR A 134 -5.54 -0.23 -7.80
N ASN A 135 -4.67 0.72 -8.16
CA ASN A 135 -4.57 2.02 -7.48
C ASN A 135 -5.73 2.91 -7.92
N THR A 136 -6.63 3.21 -7.00
CA THR A 136 -7.81 4.04 -7.25
C THR A 136 -7.52 5.53 -7.07
N GLY A 137 -6.48 5.89 -6.32
CA GLY A 137 -6.10 7.28 -6.11
C GLY A 137 -4.83 7.43 -5.29
N TYR A 138 -4.23 8.58 -5.37
CA TYR A 138 -3.11 8.97 -4.53
C TYR A 138 -3.24 10.44 -4.16
N SER A 139 -2.61 10.82 -3.05
CA SER A 139 -2.43 12.20 -2.66
C SER A 139 -1.12 12.36 -1.89
N ASP A 140 -0.44 13.47 -2.14
CA ASP A 140 0.72 13.91 -1.39
C ASP A 140 0.46 15.26 -0.77
N TYR A 141 0.94 15.40 0.47
CA TYR A 141 0.97 16.67 1.18
C TYR A 141 2.38 16.91 1.69
N ILE A 142 2.91 18.10 1.43
CA ILE A 142 4.26 18.48 1.79
C ILE A 142 4.21 19.87 2.39
N LEU A 143 4.86 20.03 3.54
CA LEU A 143 5.07 21.30 4.20
C LEU A 143 6.58 21.54 4.34
N TYR A 144 7.03 22.66 3.82
CA TYR A 144 8.35 23.24 4.07
C TYR A 144 8.19 24.33 5.12
N ASP A 145 8.72 24.06 6.31
CA ASP A 145 8.64 24.91 7.50
C ASP A 145 9.99 25.64 7.62
N PHE A 146 10.05 26.89 7.12
CA PHE A 146 11.28 27.66 7.09
C PHE A 146 11.59 28.26 8.47
N LYS A 147 12.82 28.07 8.92
CA LYS A 147 13.28 28.59 10.22
C LYS A 147 13.52 30.09 10.24
N ASP A 148 13.60 30.72 9.07
CA ASP A 148 13.69 32.17 8.92
C ASP A 148 12.28 32.78 9.01
N PRO A 149 11.96 33.56 10.05
CA PRO A 149 10.63 34.13 10.25
C PRO A 149 10.21 35.14 9.17
N THR A 150 11.15 35.58 8.33
CA THR A 150 10.85 36.48 7.19
C THR A 150 10.39 35.70 5.95
N VAL A 151 10.56 34.39 5.95
CA VAL A 151 10.18 33.51 4.84
C VAL A 151 8.91 32.75 5.22
N LYS A 152 7.86 32.89 4.42
CA LYS A 152 6.63 32.14 4.62
C LYS A 152 6.82 30.66 4.29
N ASP A 153 6.22 29.79 5.09
CA ASP A 153 6.18 28.37 4.82
C ASP A 153 5.53 28.05 3.47
N LEU A 154 6.01 27.01 2.82
CA LEU A 154 5.49 26.55 1.55
C LEU A 154 4.73 25.25 1.75
N GLU A 155 3.47 25.24 1.32
CA GLU A 155 2.62 24.05 1.31
C GLU A 155 2.40 23.59 -0.13
N THR A 156 2.57 22.29 -0.34
CA THR A 156 2.34 21.65 -1.63
C THR A 156 1.37 20.50 -1.47
N ARG A 157 0.38 20.42 -2.34
CA ARG A 157 -0.59 19.34 -2.42
C ARG A 157 -0.62 18.76 -3.81
N ILE A 158 -0.49 17.46 -3.89
CA ILE A 158 -0.66 16.69 -5.13
C ILE A 158 -1.89 15.81 -4.94
N ASP A 159 -2.86 15.91 -5.81
CA ASP A 159 -4.06 15.07 -5.82
C ASP A 159 -4.41 14.68 -7.25
N LYS A 160 -4.47 13.36 -7.50
CA LYS A 160 -4.79 12.73 -8.79
C LYS A 160 -3.91 13.23 -9.95
N GLU A 161 -4.30 14.31 -10.59
CA GLU A 161 -3.67 14.86 -11.80
C GLU A 161 -3.36 16.35 -11.64
N SER A 162 -3.50 16.88 -10.44
CA SER A 162 -3.22 18.28 -10.13
C SER A 162 -2.16 18.42 -9.04
N TYR A 163 -1.32 19.41 -9.23
CA TYR A 163 -0.34 19.88 -8.26
C TYR A 163 -0.69 21.30 -7.90
N VAL A 164 -0.80 21.60 -6.62
CA VAL A 164 -1.08 22.95 -6.11
C VAL A 164 -0.03 23.32 -5.10
N SER A 165 0.60 24.48 -5.29
CA SER A 165 1.55 25.04 -4.35
C SER A 165 1.08 26.43 -3.90
N ASN A 166 1.17 26.71 -2.59
CA ASN A 166 0.84 27.99 -2.01
C ASN A 166 1.73 28.28 -0.79
N LEU A 167 2.00 29.55 -0.57
CA LEU A 167 2.58 30.01 0.69
C LEU A 167 1.51 29.94 1.78
N VAL A 168 1.88 29.46 2.96
CA VAL A 168 0.96 29.34 4.10
C VAL A 168 0.44 30.72 4.50
N GLY A 169 -0.89 30.86 4.58
CA GLY A 169 -1.54 32.14 4.87
C GLY A 169 -1.72 33.04 3.66
N ASP A 170 -1.36 32.61 2.45
CA ASP A 170 -1.59 33.37 1.23
C ASP A 170 -2.78 32.82 0.44
N THR A 171 -3.50 33.70 -0.26
CA THR A 171 -4.62 33.31 -1.12
C THR A 171 -4.16 32.95 -2.55
N ALA A 172 -2.96 33.35 -2.92
CA ALA A 172 -2.39 33.06 -4.23
C ALA A 172 -1.97 31.57 -4.31
N LYS A 173 -2.52 30.85 -5.26
CA LYS A 173 -2.19 29.43 -5.52
C LYS A 173 -1.66 29.27 -6.92
N THR A 174 -0.57 28.56 -7.06
CA THR A 174 -0.08 28.13 -8.37
C THR A 174 -0.52 26.69 -8.60
N SER A 175 -1.23 26.46 -9.69
CA SER A 175 -1.72 25.12 -10.06
C SER A 175 -1.03 24.62 -11.32
N TYR A 176 -0.72 23.34 -11.35
CA TYR A 176 -0.11 22.66 -12.49
C TYR A 176 -0.91 21.41 -12.80
N ALA A 177 -1.11 21.12 -14.08
CA ALA A 177 -1.58 19.82 -14.54
C ALA A 177 -0.39 18.88 -14.69
N MET A 178 -0.57 17.63 -14.33
CA MET A 178 0.40 16.57 -14.58
C MET A 178 -0.04 15.75 -15.78
N ASP A 179 0.89 15.46 -16.70
CA ASP A 179 0.64 14.63 -17.88
C ASP A 179 0.49 13.14 -17.53
N LYS A 180 1.11 12.70 -16.44
CA LYS A 180 1.12 11.30 -16.00
C LYS A 180 0.97 11.19 -14.49
N ARG A 181 0.48 10.04 -14.05
CA ARG A 181 0.39 9.71 -12.61
C ARG A 181 1.74 9.22 -12.09
N PRO A 182 2.20 9.66 -10.91
CA PRO A 182 3.44 9.18 -10.31
C PRO A 182 3.33 7.70 -9.87
N PHE A 183 2.13 7.18 -9.62
CA PHE A 183 1.90 5.79 -9.25
C PHE A 183 1.20 5.00 -10.36
N LYS A 184 1.69 3.79 -10.62
CA LYS A 184 1.05 2.84 -11.53
C LYS A 184 -0.34 2.45 -11.03
N ARG A 185 -1.25 2.22 -11.97
CA ARG A 185 -2.60 1.76 -11.63
C ARG A 185 -2.63 0.30 -11.22
N HIS A 186 -1.78 -0.53 -11.79
CA HIS A 186 -1.81 -1.98 -11.69
C HIS A 186 -0.58 -2.52 -10.99
N GLY A 187 -0.76 -3.52 -10.15
CA GLY A 187 0.32 -4.18 -9.47
C GLY A 187 -0.03 -5.61 -9.06
N LEU A 188 1.01 -6.40 -8.80
CA LEU A 188 0.92 -7.75 -8.28
C LEU A 188 1.69 -7.82 -6.97
N GLY A 189 1.13 -8.50 -5.98
CA GLY A 189 1.74 -8.65 -4.68
C GLY A 189 1.52 -10.01 -4.07
N ALA A 190 2.19 -10.25 -2.96
CA ALA A 190 2.06 -11.43 -2.12
C ALA A 190 1.49 -11.06 -0.76
N LEU A 191 0.82 -12.00 -0.13
CA LEU A 191 0.30 -11.90 1.23
C LEU A 191 0.60 -13.17 2.02
N GLY A 192 0.67 -13.02 3.34
CA GLY A 192 0.82 -14.14 4.26
C GLY A 192 0.34 -13.76 5.65
N GLY A 193 -0.09 -14.77 6.42
CA GLY A 193 -0.57 -14.52 7.76
C GLY A 193 -0.60 -15.79 8.60
N VAL A 194 -0.56 -15.58 9.92
CA VAL A 194 -0.71 -16.64 10.92
C VAL A 194 -1.70 -16.19 11.99
N GLY A 195 -2.46 -17.09 12.55
CA GLY A 195 -3.44 -16.73 13.56
C GLY A 195 -4.31 -17.89 14.00
N PHE A 196 -5.54 -17.55 14.37
CA PHE A 196 -6.50 -18.48 14.90
C PHE A 196 -7.90 -18.21 14.34
N ASN A 197 -8.63 -19.31 14.10
CA ASN A 197 -10.08 -19.32 13.93
C ASN A 197 -10.69 -19.79 15.24
N TYR A 198 -11.58 -19.00 15.83
CA TYR A 198 -12.32 -19.32 17.03
C TYR A 198 -13.79 -19.52 16.71
N LYS A 199 -14.30 -20.73 16.96
CA LYS A 199 -15.71 -21.07 16.71
C LYS A 199 -16.62 -20.32 17.69
N ILE A 200 -17.37 -19.34 17.18
CA ILE A 200 -18.33 -18.53 17.96
C ILE A 200 -19.78 -18.98 17.77
N GLY A 201 -20.05 -19.81 16.78
CA GLY A 201 -21.35 -20.42 16.49
C GLY A 201 -21.18 -21.73 15.74
N GLU A 202 -22.29 -22.44 15.47
CA GLU A 202 -22.24 -23.73 14.74
C GLU A 202 -21.57 -23.58 13.37
N LYS A 203 -21.89 -22.52 12.66
CA LYS A 203 -21.41 -22.23 11.30
C LYS A 203 -20.59 -20.95 11.22
N THR A 204 -20.08 -20.42 12.34
CA THR A 204 -19.45 -19.11 12.37
C THR A 204 -18.16 -19.13 13.17
N ASP A 205 -17.08 -18.67 12.52
CA ASP A 205 -15.78 -18.49 13.14
C ASP A 205 -15.41 -17.01 13.22
N LEU A 206 -14.81 -16.61 14.34
CA LEU A 206 -14.05 -15.38 14.48
C LEU A 206 -12.61 -15.67 14.08
N MET A 207 -12.11 -14.96 13.09
CA MET A 207 -10.74 -15.07 12.60
C MET A 207 -9.89 -13.93 13.14
N ILE A 208 -8.74 -14.25 13.74
CA ILE A 208 -7.75 -13.27 14.19
C ILE A 208 -6.39 -13.70 13.66
N GLN A 209 -5.75 -12.84 12.84
CA GLN A 209 -4.47 -13.13 12.20
C GLN A 209 -3.52 -11.94 12.29
N VAL A 210 -2.25 -12.22 12.46
CA VAL A 210 -1.17 -11.31 12.08
C VAL A 210 -0.92 -11.52 10.59
N LYS A 211 -1.04 -10.45 9.80
CA LYS A 211 -1.01 -10.49 8.33
C LYS A 211 0.03 -9.53 7.80
N GLY A 212 0.75 -9.96 6.77
CA GLY A 212 1.65 -9.14 5.98
C GLY A 212 1.23 -9.13 4.50
N GLU A 213 1.40 -8.00 3.85
CA GLU A 213 1.15 -7.82 2.42
C GLU A 213 2.32 -7.05 1.81
N PHE A 214 2.84 -7.51 0.69
CA PHE A 214 3.96 -6.89 -0.02
C PHE A 214 3.65 -6.79 -1.52
N LEU A 215 3.78 -5.59 -2.10
CA LEU A 215 3.64 -5.40 -3.53
C LEU A 215 4.96 -5.78 -4.22
N ILE A 216 4.94 -6.83 -5.01
CA ILE A 216 6.14 -7.36 -5.73
C ILE A 216 6.52 -6.43 -6.89
N THR A 217 5.53 -5.90 -7.59
CA THR A 217 5.76 -4.97 -8.70
C THR A 217 6.06 -3.58 -8.20
N ASN A 218 6.86 -2.81 -8.95
CA ASN A 218 7.09 -1.41 -8.64
C ASN A 218 5.78 -0.61 -8.71
N ALA A 219 5.45 0.08 -7.62
CA ALA A 219 4.25 0.93 -7.53
C ALA A 219 4.41 2.26 -8.26
N GLU A 220 5.64 2.76 -8.42
CA GLU A 220 5.89 4.03 -9.10
C GLU A 220 5.92 3.91 -10.61
N ASN A 221 5.49 4.98 -11.27
CA ASN A 221 5.69 5.14 -12.71
C ASN A 221 7.16 5.50 -12.97
N ASN A 222 7.80 4.77 -13.90
CA ASN A 222 9.19 5.03 -14.27
C ASN A 222 9.32 6.12 -15.34
N GLU A 223 8.19 6.61 -15.86
CA GLU A 223 8.17 7.66 -16.87
C GLU A 223 8.25 9.04 -16.22
N GLU A 224 8.92 9.95 -16.88
CA GLU A 224 9.00 11.34 -16.45
C GLU A 224 7.60 11.98 -16.42
N VAL A 225 7.30 12.68 -15.33
CA VAL A 225 6.05 13.43 -15.16
C VAL A 225 6.35 14.90 -15.46
N THR A 226 5.65 15.47 -16.43
CA THR A 226 5.76 16.89 -16.78
C THR A 226 4.64 17.70 -16.14
N PHE A 227 4.98 18.93 -15.72
CA PHE A 227 4.05 19.86 -15.09
C PHE A 227 3.80 21.04 -16.00
N THR A 228 2.53 21.24 -16.34
CA THR A 228 2.10 22.40 -17.15
C THR A 228 1.32 23.36 -16.27
N PRO A 229 1.72 24.65 -16.16
CA PRO A 229 0.98 25.64 -15.39
C PRO A 229 -0.46 25.79 -15.91
N THR A 230 -1.43 25.79 -14.99
CA THR A 230 -2.87 25.88 -15.33
C THR A 230 -3.53 27.13 -14.73
N GLY A 231 -2.87 28.26 -14.65
CA GLY A 231 -3.48 29.46 -14.10
C GLY A 231 -2.70 30.73 -14.42
N SER A 232 -3.39 31.89 -14.44
CA SER A 232 -2.83 33.18 -14.79
C SER A 232 -2.11 33.91 -13.63
N THR A 233 -2.07 33.34 -12.45
CA THR A 233 -1.31 33.86 -11.33
C THR A 233 0.10 33.31 -11.37
N ALA A 234 0.91 33.86 -12.27
CA ALA A 234 2.35 33.73 -12.14
C ALA A 234 2.75 34.42 -10.82
N ILE A 235 3.11 33.66 -9.82
CA ILE A 235 3.92 34.17 -8.73
C ILE A 235 5.24 34.57 -9.41
N ALA A 236 5.48 35.89 -9.53
CA ALA A 236 6.64 36.40 -10.23
C ALA A 236 8.00 36.03 -9.60
N GLU A 237 8.01 35.33 -8.50
CA GLU A 237 9.20 34.83 -7.81
C GLU A 237 9.36 33.34 -8.00
N LYS A 238 9.72 32.90 -9.18
CA LYS A 238 10.16 31.57 -9.53
C LYS A 238 11.38 31.01 -8.75
N PRO A 239 12.30 31.79 -8.15
CA PRO A 239 13.59 31.24 -7.77
C PRO A 239 13.61 30.34 -6.53
N ARG A 240 12.54 30.28 -5.72
CA ARG A 240 12.53 29.52 -4.47
C ARG A 240 11.73 28.23 -4.52
N LEU A 241 10.83 28.09 -5.47
CA LEU A 241 10.03 26.87 -5.68
C LEU A 241 10.85 25.76 -6.35
N ASP A 242 11.78 26.10 -7.20
CA ASP A 242 12.56 25.12 -7.96
C ASP A 242 13.56 24.36 -7.07
N ARG A 243 14.15 24.99 -6.07
CA ARG A 243 15.21 24.37 -5.24
C ARG A 243 14.71 23.38 -4.19
N PRO A 244 13.73 23.68 -3.35
CA PRO A 244 13.11 22.69 -2.49
C PRO A 244 12.47 21.56 -3.30
N PHE A 245 11.93 21.90 -4.47
CA PHE A 245 11.29 20.97 -5.37
C PHE A 245 12.28 20.02 -6.05
N GLU A 246 13.43 20.50 -6.50
CA GLU A 246 14.51 19.64 -7.03
C GLU A 246 15.04 18.66 -5.99
N ASN A 247 15.22 19.10 -4.75
CA ASN A 247 15.65 18.22 -3.67
C ASN A 247 14.54 17.23 -3.27
N TYR A 248 13.30 17.68 -3.26
CA TYR A 248 12.15 16.84 -3.06
C TYR A 248 11.99 15.83 -4.19
N ALA A 249 12.15 16.23 -5.43
CA ALA A 249 12.15 15.36 -6.61
C ALA A 249 13.22 14.29 -6.55
N LYS A 250 14.32 14.56 -5.89
CA LYS A 250 15.42 13.60 -5.72
C LYS A 250 15.11 12.49 -4.71
N TYR A 251 14.30 12.78 -3.67
CA TYR A 251 14.13 11.90 -2.51
C TYR A 251 12.69 11.40 -2.30
N MET A 252 11.71 12.10 -2.80
CA MET A 252 10.29 11.74 -2.65
C MET A 252 9.65 11.86 -4.04
N PHE A 253 8.73 11.09 -4.38
CA PHE A 253 7.88 10.96 -5.57
C PHE A 253 7.69 12.18 -6.49
N ALA A 254 8.53 13.18 -6.41
CA ALA A 254 8.50 14.26 -7.36
C ALA A 254 8.88 13.75 -8.75
N PRO A 255 8.41 14.40 -9.80
CA PRO A 255 8.65 13.96 -11.16
C PRO A 255 10.12 13.72 -11.38
N LYS A 256 10.43 12.54 -11.88
CA LYS A 256 11.79 12.13 -12.18
C LYS A 256 12.34 13.04 -13.27
N THR A 257 13.11 14.03 -12.88
CA THR A 257 14.08 14.59 -13.78
C THR A 257 15.23 13.59 -13.87
N ASN A 258 15.24 12.73 -14.86
CA ASN A 258 16.36 11.87 -15.30
C ASN A 258 17.01 10.91 -14.27
N HIS A 259 16.32 10.40 -13.26
CA HIS A 259 16.96 9.45 -12.34
C HIS A 259 16.31 8.07 -12.39
N ASN A 260 17.15 7.03 -12.56
CA ASN A 260 16.80 5.64 -12.32
C ASN A 260 16.58 5.42 -10.81
N ARG A 261 15.43 5.85 -10.28
CA ARG A 261 15.06 5.58 -8.91
C ARG A 261 14.73 4.10 -8.75
N ALA A 262 15.13 3.51 -7.64
CA ALA A 262 14.75 2.15 -7.27
C ALA A 262 13.21 2.02 -7.18
N GLY A 263 12.73 0.80 -7.42
CA GLY A 263 11.30 0.53 -7.33
C GLY A 263 10.75 0.75 -5.92
N THR A 264 9.54 1.31 -5.84
CA THR A 264 8.80 1.43 -4.59
C THR A 264 7.84 0.26 -4.41
N HIS A 265 7.96 -0.41 -3.27
CA HIS A 265 7.20 -1.60 -2.92
C HIS A 265 6.42 -1.37 -1.63
N PRO A 266 5.12 -1.06 -1.70
CA PRO A 266 4.27 -0.98 -0.53
C PRO A 266 4.29 -2.26 0.30
N PHE A 267 4.50 -2.09 1.60
CA PHE A 267 4.47 -3.16 2.60
C PHE A 267 3.51 -2.78 3.72
N ASN A 268 2.59 -3.69 4.03
CA ASN A 268 1.64 -3.56 5.11
C ASN A 268 1.81 -4.73 6.08
N PHE A 269 1.84 -4.44 7.38
CA PHE A 269 1.94 -5.45 8.42
C PHE A 269 1.05 -5.08 9.61
N GLY A 270 0.20 -6.02 10.05
CA GLY A 270 -0.73 -5.72 11.14
C GLY A 270 -1.63 -6.87 11.53
N ILE A 271 -2.77 -6.54 12.12
CA ILE A 271 -3.74 -7.49 12.63
C ILE A 271 -4.99 -7.45 11.75
N SER A 272 -5.42 -8.63 11.31
CA SER A 272 -6.70 -8.85 10.63
C SER A 272 -7.66 -9.53 11.59
N ILE A 273 -8.85 -8.97 11.71
CA ILE A 273 -9.96 -9.53 12.49
C ILE A 273 -11.14 -9.67 11.54
N GLY A 274 -11.78 -10.84 11.54
CA GLY A 274 -12.90 -11.09 10.65
C GLY A 274 -13.87 -12.12 11.18
N ILE A 275 -15.00 -12.19 10.51
CA ILE A 275 -16.02 -13.22 10.73
C ILE A 275 -16.15 -14.03 9.45
N ARG A 276 -16.07 -15.34 9.57
CA ARG A 276 -16.28 -16.30 8.50
C ARG A 276 -17.51 -17.14 8.81
N ARG A 277 -18.40 -17.26 7.83
CA ARG A 277 -19.60 -18.10 7.94
C ARG A 277 -19.59 -19.18 6.88
N TYR A 278 -19.86 -20.41 7.32
CA TYR A 278 -19.96 -21.58 6.47
C TYR A 278 -21.39 -21.82 6.04
N LEU A 279 -21.59 -22.23 4.79
CA LEU A 279 -22.90 -22.43 4.20
C LEU A 279 -23.44 -23.86 4.43
N PHE A 280 -22.53 -24.81 4.74
CA PHE A 280 -22.89 -26.21 4.99
C PHE A 280 -22.65 -26.57 6.45
N ASP A 281 -23.32 -27.61 6.92
CA ASP A 281 -23.10 -28.15 8.24
C ASP A 281 -21.83 -28.99 8.23
N PHE A 282 -21.07 -28.87 9.30
CA PHE A 282 -19.87 -29.64 9.55
C PHE A 282 -20.18 -30.76 10.56
#